data_19f49f198d30216d6d5f87beb4b89935
#
_entry.id   19f49f198d30216d6d5f87beb4b89935
#
_cell.length_a   1.000
_cell.length_b   1.000
_cell.length_c   1.000
_cell.angle_alpha   90.00
_cell.angle_beta   90.00
_cell.angle_gamma   90.00
#
_symmetry.space_group_name_H-M   'P 1'
#
loop_
_entity.id
_entity.type
_entity.pdbx_description
1 polymer ?
#
loop_
_entity_poly.entity_id
_entity_poly.type
_entity_poly.pdbx_seq_one_letter_code
_entity_poly.pdbx_strand_id
1 'polypeptide(L)'
;MGYMLSRLPKTDAPILWVQDRLSRRESGKPYLAGIGTQHPIIMVDLSRATDVLWAMEDGLRCRALAAVIGEVWGDPPVLDFTATKRLAMRSEAASVPCWLIRRAAATNLSAARNRWRASSRPSAPNPHDAQAPGLPRWSLDLFQLW
;
A
#
# COMPACT_ATOMS: atom_id res chain seq x y z
N MET A 1 -3.95 -5.33 -1.30
CA MET A 1 -2.49 -5.60 -1.36
C MET A 1 -2.09 -6.27 -2.67
N GLY A 2 -2.61 -7.42 -3.07
CA GLY A 2 -2.21 -8.11 -4.30
C GLY A 2 -2.24 -7.26 -5.57
N TYR A 3 -3.29 -6.44 -5.76
CA TYR A 3 -3.36 -5.52 -6.90
C TYR A 3 -2.19 -4.52 -6.92
N MET A 4 -1.90 -3.88 -5.80
CA MET A 4 -0.77 -2.96 -5.68
C MET A 4 0.55 -3.64 -6.08
N LEU A 5 0.79 -4.84 -5.56
CA LEU A 5 2.02 -5.60 -5.86
C LEU A 5 2.14 -5.93 -7.35
N SER A 6 1.02 -6.20 -8.04
CA SER A 6 1.01 -6.44 -9.49
C SER A 6 1.34 -5.21 -10.33
N ARG A 7 1.31 -4.02 -9.72
CA ARG A 7 1.59 -2.72 -10.38
C ARG A 7 2.98 -2.18 -10.08
N LEU A 8 3.77 -2.88 -9.28
CA LEU A 8 5.14 -2.46 -8.98
C LEU A 8 6.05 -2.55 -10.21
N PRO A 9 7.08 -1.71 -10.31
CA PRO A 9 8.10 -1.81 -11.35
C PRO A 9 8.76 -3.20 -11.35
N LYS A 10 9.09 -3.71 -12.52
CA LYS A 10 9.81 -4.98 -12.67
C LYS A 10 11.32 -4.75 -12.52
N THR A 11 11.76 -4.49 -11.31
CA THR A 11 13.17 -4.29 -10.95
C THR A 11 13.46 -5.06 -9.68
N ASP A 12 14.73 -5.19 -9.31
CA ASP A 12 15.20 -5.78 -8.05
C ASP A 12 15.44 -4.72 -6.97
N ALA A 13 15.10 -3.45 -7.25
CA ALA A 13 15.23 -2.36 -6.29
C ALA A 13 14.33 -2.60 -5.05
N PRO A 14 14.76 -2.16 -3.85
CA PRO A 14 14.01 -2.39 -2.63
C PRO A 14 12.72 -1.57 -2.56
N ILE A 15 11.76 -2.08 -1.81
CA ILE A 15 10.53 -1.39 -1.42
C ILE A 15 10.65 -0.94 0.03
N LEU A 16 10.33 0.32 0.30
CA LEU A 16 10.10 0.79 1.66
C LEU A 16 8.64 0.56 2.03
N TRP A 17 8.40 -0.21 3.11
CA TRP A 17 7.06 -0.51 3.60
C TRP A 17 6.92 -0.06 5.05
N VAL A 18 6.06 0.92 5.28
CA VAL A 18 5.87 1.57 6.58
C VAL A 18 4.48 1.27 7.11
N GLN A 19 4.38 0.77 8.34
CA GLN A 19 3.10 0.50 9.00
C GLN A 19 2.95 1.32 10.28
N ASP A 20 1.75 1.81 10.56
CA ASP A 20 1.43 2.30 11.90
C ASP A 20 1.09 1.12 12.84
N ARG A 21 1.09 1.42 14.15
CA ARG A 21 0.84 0.40 15.19
C ARG A 21 -0.51 -0.28 15.04
N LEU A 22 -1.56 0.47 14.68
CA LEU A 22 -2.90 -0.08 14.54
C LEU A 22 -3.00 -0.99 13.31
N SER A 23 -2.46 -0.58 12.16
CA SER A 23 -2.41 -1.43 10.96
C SER A 23 -1.70 -2.75 11.25
N ARG A 24 -0.57 -2.69 11.97
CA ARG A 24 0.19 -3.88 12.35
C ARG A 24 -0.58 -4.78 13.29
N ARG A 25 -1.28 -4.20 14.29
CA ARG A 25 -2.04 -4.97 15.27
C ARG A 25 -3.25 -5.66 14.64
N GLU A 26 -3.99 -4.94 13.78
CA GLU A 26 -5.26 -5.42 13.22
C GLU A 26 -5.08 -6.28 11.95
N SER A 27 -4.03 -6.02 11.16
CA SER A 27 -3.79 -6.72 9.89
C SER A 27 -2.55 -7.60 9.89
N GLY A 28 -1.71 -7.50 10.92
CA GLY A 28 -0.42 -8.19 10.97
C GLY A 28 0.64 -7.60 10.04
N LYS A 29 1.79 -8.25 10.02
CA LYS A 29 2.86 -7.94 9.05
C LYS A 29 2.55 -8.61 7.72
N PRO A 30 2.96 -7.99 6.60
CA PRO A 30 2.92 -8.66 5.31
C PRO A 30 3.68 -9.98 5.35
N TYR A 31 3.03 -11.06 4.93
CA TYR A 31 3.69 -12.36 4.82
C TYR A 31 4.52 -12.41 3.54
N LEU A 32 5.81 -12.13 3.66
CA LEU A 32 6.72 -11.91 2.54
C LEU A 32 6.81 -13.12 1.61
N ALA A 33 6.84 -14.33 2.14
CA ALA A 33 6.87 -15.55 1.34
C ALA A 33 5.59 -15.71 0.49
N GLY A 34 4.44 -15.29 1.01
CA GLY A 34 3.16 -15.34 0.29
C GLY A 34 2.96 -14.21 -0.71
N ILE A 35 3.73 -13.12 -0.59
CA ILE A 35 3.68 -12.00 -1.52
C ILE A 35 4.32 -12.36 -2.87
N GLY A 36 5.34 -13.23 -2.86
CA GLY A 36 6.00 -13.68 -4.09
C GLY A 36 6.72 -12.58 -4.85
N THR A 37 7.09 -11.48 -4.18
CA THR A 37 7.84 -10.39 -4.82
C THR A 37 9.33 -10.71 -4.83
N GLN A 38 10.02 -10.29 -5.89
CA GLN A 38 11.48 -10.35 -6.00
C GLN A 38 12.16 -9.13 -5.34
N HIS A 39 11.38 -8.10 -4.96
CA HIS A 39 11.93 -6.91 -4.33
C HIS A 39 12.36 -7.20 -2.88
N PRO A 40 13.59 -6.81 -2.47
CA PRO A 40 13.92 -6.68 -1.06
C PRO A 40 12.95 -5.70 -0.39
N ILE A 41 12.50 -6.03 0.82
CA ILE A 41 11.55 -5.19 1.54
C ILE A 41 12.18 -4.63 2.82
N ILE A 42 12.21 -3.31 2.92
CA ILE A 42 12.62 -2.58 4.11
C ILE A 42 11.36 -2.28 4.91
N MET A 43 11.15 -3.05 5.99
CA MET A 43 9.98 -2.88 6.87
C MET A 43 10.29 -1.85 7.96
N VAL A 44 9.38 -0.87 8.13
CA VAL A 44 9.45 0.12 9.19
C VAL A 44 8.13 0.12 9.97
N ASP A 45 8.21 -0.17 11.26
CA ASP A 45 7.07 -0.15 12.17
C ASP A 45 7.12 1.12 13.03
N LEU A 46 6.09 1.94 12.95
CA LEU A 46 6.00 3.21 13.68
C LEU A 46 4.75 3.27 14.54
N SER A 47 4.78 4.09 15.59
CA SER A 47 3.69 4.14 16.55
C SER A 47 2.51 4.98 16.07
N ARG A 48 2.75 6.04 15.31
CA ARG A 48 1.77 7.06 14.95
C ARG A 48 1.67 7.24 13.45
N ALA A 49 0.46 7.57 12.98
CA ALA A 49 0.23 7.92 11.57
C ALA A 49 1.10 9.10 11.08
N THR A 50 1.37 10.09 11.95
CA THR A 50 2.26 11.21 11.63
C THR A 50 3.66 10.74 11.23
N ASP A 51 4.20 9.79 11.98
CA ASP A 51 5.55 9.26 11.74
C ASP A 51 5.57 8.41 10.47
N VAL A 52 4.49 7.68 10.18
CA VAL A 52 4.33 6.96 8.91
C VAL A 52 4.39 7.91 7.72
N LEU A 53 3.66 9.02 7.77
CA LEU A 53 3.66 10.01 6.69
C LEU A 53 5.05 10.64 6.50
N TRP A 54 5.75 10.96 7.58
CA TRP A 54 7.13 11.47 7.52
C TRP A 54 8.09 10.46 6.91
N ALA A 55 8.04 9.21 7.35
CA ALA A 55 8.89 8.15 6.80
C ALA A 55 8.61 7.91 5.30
N MET A 56 7.35 7.98 4.87
CA MET A 56 6.99 7.90 3.46
C MET A 56 7.57 9.09 2.68
N GLU A 57 7.44 10.31 3.19
CA GLU A 57 7.98 11.52 2.55
C GLU A 57 9.50 11.46 2.42
N ASP A 58 10.20 10.97 3.44
CA ASP A 58 11.65 10.79 3.42
C ASP A 58 12.06 9.67 2.45
N GLY A 59 11.33 8.55 2.45
CA GLY A 59 11.54 7.47 1.50
C GLY A 59 11.40 7.91 0.05
N LEU A 60 10.45 8.80 -0.25
CA LEU A 60 10.25 9.34 -1.61
C LEU A 60 11.40 10.23 -2.10
N ARG A 61 12.34 10.61 -1.24
CA ARG A 61 13.59 11.27 -1.68
C ARG A 61 14.61 10.29 -2.26
N CYS A 62 14.45 9.01 -1.99
CA CYS A 62 15.38 7.97 -2.44
C CYS A 62 14.91 7.38 -3.78
N ARG A 63 15.49 7.85 -4.87
CA ARG A 63 15.16 7.37 -6.23
C ARG A 63 15.61 5.92 -6.49
N ALA A 64 16.39 5.33 -5.59
CA ALA A 64 16.80 3.93 -5.68
C ALA A 64 15.73 2.95 -5.20
N LEU A 65 14.62 3.42 -4.62
CA LEU A 65 13.50 2.58 -4.22
C LEU A 65 12.60 2.25 -5.42
N ALA A 66 12.12 1.00 -5.48
CA ALA A 66 11.10 0.59 -6.43
C ALA A 66 9.72 1.20 -6.11
N ALA A 67 9.42 1.37 -4.84
CA ALA A 67 8.19 1.99 -4.36
C ALA A 67 8.29 2.35 -2.87
N VAL A 68 7.41 3.25 -2.44
CA VAL A 68 7.13 3.54 -1.03
C VAL A 68 5.70 3.15 -0.74
N ILE A 69 5.49 2.30 0.26
CA ILE A 69 4.19 1.80 0.68
C ILE A 69 3.96 2.21 2.13
N GLY A 70 2.86 2.87 2.42
CA GLY A 70 2.42 3.17 3.78
C GLY A 70 1.11 2.48 4.10
N GLU A 71 0.95 2.02 5.34
CA GLU A 71 -0.30 1.51 5.88
C GLU A 71 -0.74 2.36 7.07
N VAL A 72 -1.94 2.90 6.99
CA VAL A 72 -2.55 3.71 8.05
C VAL A 72 -3.96 3.20 8.32
N TRP A 73 -4.28 2.97 9.58
CA TRP A 73 -5.60 2.53 10.04
C TRP A 73 -6.52 3.69 10.32
N GLY A 74 -7.76 3.58 9.85
CA GLY A 74 -8.81 4.58 10.11
C GLY A 74 -8.57 5.93 9.44
N ASP A 75 -9.07 6.96 10.10
CA ASP A 75 -9.07 8.35 9.61
C ASP A 75 -8.34 9.29 10.59
N PRO A 76 -7.02 9.15 10.77
CA PRO A 76 -6.29 10.05 11.63
C PRO A 76 -6.31 11.48 11.05
N PRO A 77 -6.52 12.51 11.90
CA PRO A 77 -6.62 13.91 11.44
C PRO A 77 -5.40 14.41 10.66
N VAL A 78 -4.22 13.86 10.94
CA VAL A 78 -2.97 14.21 10.24
C VAL A 78 -2.96 13.79 8.78
N LEU A 79 -3.77 12.79 8.40
CA LEU A 79 -3.91 12.33 7.03
C LEU A 79 -5.02 13.14 6.32
N ASP A 80 -4.75 14.41 6.11
CA ASP A 80 -5.62 15.37 5.43
C ASP A 80 -5.28 15.48 3.92
N PHE A 81 -5.98 16.37 3.23
CA PHE A 81 -5.73 16.65 1.82
C PHE A 81 -4.30 17.14 1.58
N THR A 82 -3.77 17.98 2.45
CA THR A 82 -2.42 18.55 2.33
C THR A 82 -1.36 17.48 2.46
N ALA A 83 -1.51 16.55 3.39
CA ALA A 83 -0.58 15.42 3.55
C ALA A 83 -0.57 14.53 2.29
N THR A 84 -1.74 14.18 1.77
CA THR A 84 -1.82 13.37 0.54
C THR A 84 -1.29 14.11 -0.69
N LYS A 85 -1.47 15.44 -0.76
CA LYS A 85 -0.88 16.27 -1.82
C LYS A 85 0.64 16.28 -1.76
N ARG A 86 1.24 16.40 -0.57
CA ARG A 86 2.70 16.32 -0.42
C ARG A 86 3.25 14.97 -0.90
N LEU A 87 2.61 13.86 -0.52
CA LEU A 87 3.02 12.53 -0.99
C LEU A 87 2.94 12.42 -2.51
N ALA A 88 1.83 12.86 -3.12
CA ALA A 88 1.65 12.82 -4.57
C ALA A 88 2.72 13.64 -5.30
N MET A 89 2.97 14.87 -4.87
CA MET A 89 3.98 15.75 -5.48
C MET A 89 5.40 15.20 -5.35
N ARG A 90 5.76 14.64 -4.18
CA ARG A 90 7.08 14.03 -3.97
C ARG A 90 7.27 12.76 -4.80
N SER A 91 6.24 11.91 -4.88
CA SER A 91 6.24 10.73 -5.73
C SER A 91 6.48 11.09 -7.19
N GLU A 92 5.78 12.09 -7.70
CA GLU A 92 5.93 12.57 -9.08
C GLU A 92 7.32 13.16 -9.34
N ALA A 93 7.80 14.03 -8.44
CA ALA A 93 9.12 14.67 -8.58
C ALA A 93 10.28 13.67 -8.53
N ALA A 94 10.16 12.61 -7.75
CA ALA A 94 11.18 11.56 -7.64
C ALA A 94 11.01 10.44 -8.67
N SER A 95 9.83 10.34 -9.31
CA SER A 95 9.43 9.18 -10.13
C SER A 95 9.48 7.86 -9.37
N VAL A 96 9.14 7.90 -8.06
CA VAL A 96 9.03 6.73 -7.18
C VAL A 96 7.55 6.49 -6.88
N PRO A 97 6.98 5.34 -7.26
CA PRO A 97 5.60 5.01 -6.95
C PRO A 97 5.30 5.06 -5.45
N CYS A 98 4.21 5.73 -5.08
CA CYS A 98 3.77 5.87 -3.71
C CYS A 98 2.38 5.24 -3.55
N TRP A 99 2.25 4.33 -2.61
CA TRP A 99 1.01 3.65 -2.29
C TRP A 99 0.64 3.87 -0.83
N LEU A 100 -0.60 4.29 -0.59
CA LEU A 100 -1.15 4.41 0.75
C LEU A 100 -2.31 3.43 0.90
N ILE A 101 -2.10 2.41 1.71
CA ILE A 101 -3.12 1.41 2.05
C ILE A 101 -3.86 1.92 3.28
N ARG A 102 -5.16 2.06 3.14
CA ARG A 102 -6.04 2.48 4.21
C ARG A 102 -7.06 1.38 4.51
N ARG A 103 -7.20 1.05 5.79
CA ARG A 103 -8.20 0.10 6.27
C ARG A 103 -9.09 0.77 7.30
N ALA A 104 -10.36 0.31 7.39
CA ALA A 104 -11.35 0.92 8.27
C ALA A 104 -11.44 2.45 8.13
N ALA A 105 -11.33 2.94 6.89
CA ALA A 105 -11.27 4.36 6.56
C ALA A 105 -12.49 4.80 5.76
N ALA A 106 -12.95 6.02 5.99
CA ALA A 106 -13.94 6.67 5.17
C ALA A 106 -13.34 7.20 3.85
N THR A 107 -14.20 7.51 2.88
CA THR A 107 -13.82 8.10 1.60
C THR A 107 -13.64 9.62 1.77
N ASN A 108 -12.58 10.03 2.45
CA ASN A 108 -12.26 11.43 2.68
C ASN A 108 -11.60 12.08 1.46
N LEU A 109 -11.58 13.42 1.43
CA LEU A 109 -10.90 14.19 0.39
C LEU A 109 -9.40 13.84 0.38
N SER A 110 -8.85 13.60 -0.82
CA SER A 110 -7.45 13.22 -1.00
C SER A 110 -6.94 13.73 -2.34
N ALA A 111 -5.67 14.07 -2.40
CA ALA A 111 -4.97 14.44 -3.62
C ALA A 111 -4.28 13.22 -4.31
N ALA A 112 -4.55 12.00 -3.87
CA ALA A 112 -4.08 10.81 -4.54
C ALA A 112 -4.61 10.75 -5.98
N ARG A 113 -3.74 10.43 -6.95
CA ARG A 113 -4.10 10.42 -8.37
C ARG A 113 -5.15 9.36 -8.67
N ASN A 114 -4.95 8.15 -8.15
CA ASN A 114 -5.89 7.04 -8.30
C ASN A 114 -6.30 6.54 -6.92
N ARG A 115 -7.59 6.31 -6.74
CA ARG A 115 -8.13 5.74 -5.50
C ARG A 115 -8.96 4.53 -5.81
N TRP A 116 -8.59 3.43 -5.19
CA TRP A 116 -9.20 2.13 -5.41
C TRP A 116 -9.84 1.62 -4.13
N ARG A 117 -11.05 1.14 -4.25
CA ARG A 117 -11.66 0.29 -3.22
C ARG A 117 -11.44 -1.16 -3.62
N ALA A 118 -10.73 -1.89 -2.78
CA ALA A 118 -10.44 -3.30 -3.00
C ALA A 118 -11.20 -4.16 -1.98
N SER A 119 -11.82 -5.23 -2.46
CA SER A 119 -12.45 -6.24 -1.61
C SER A 119 -12.10 -7.65 -2.09
N SER A 120 -12.00 -8.58 -1.16
CA SER A 120 -11.78 -9.99 -1.48
C SER A 120 -13.03 -10.61 -2.08
N ARG A 121 -12.83 -11.53 -3.01
CA ARG A 121 -13.84 -12.41 -3.59
C ARG A 121 -13.50 -13.85 -3.24
N PRO A 122 -14.47 -14.78 -3.28
CA PRO A 122 -14.17 -16.20 -3.22
C PRO A 122 -13.09 -16.55 -4.24
N SER A 123 -12.10 -17.35 -3.82
CA SER A 123 -11.00 -17.78 -4.70
C SER A 123 -11.53 -18.55 -5.92
N ALA A 124 -10.73 -18.62 -6.97
CA ALA A 124 -11.01 -19.51 -8.08
C ALA A 124 -11.02 -20.97 -7.57
N PRO A 125 -11.73 -21.90 -8.23
CA PRO A 125 -11.60 -23.32 -7.91
C PRO A 125 -10.16 -23.78 -8.05
N ASN A 126 -9.71 -24.62 -7.09
CA ASN A 126 -8.41 -25.26 -7.22
C ASN A 126 -8.54 -26.45 -8.18
N PRO A 127 -7.75 -26.53 -9.26
CA PRO A 127 -7.86 -27.60 -10.23
C PRO A 127 -7.44 -28.99 -9.71
N HIS A 128 -6.74 -29.04 -8.59
CA HIS A 128 -6.18 -30.27 -8.03
C HIS A 128 -6.88 -30.74 -6.76
N ASP A 129 -7.59 -29.85 -6.06
CA ASP A 129 -8.29 -30.13 -4.81
C ASP A 129 -9.49 -29.21 -4.63
N ALA A 130 -10.68 -29.77 -4.71
CA ALA A 130 -11.93 -29.00 -4.56
C ALA A 130 -12.14 -28.39 -3.16
N GLN A 131 -11.44 -28.89 -2.13
CA GLN A 131 -11.50 -28.38 -0.76
C GLN A 131 -10.43 -27.32 -0.46
N ALA A 132 -9.43 -27.16 -1.34
CA ALA A 132 -8.38 -26.17 -1.19
C ALA A 132 -8.73 -24.88 -1.94
N PRO A 133 -8.29 -23.70 -1.44
CA PRO A 133 -8.45 -22.46 -2.18
C PRO A 133 -7.58 -22.46 -3.43
N GLY A 134 -8.13 -21.97 -4.53
CA GLY A 134 -7.38 -21.71 -5.75
C GLY A 134 -6.80 -20.29 -5.78
N LEU A 135 -6.59 -19.76 -6.98
CA LEU A 135 -6.03 -18.42 -7.16
C LEU A 135 -6.90 -17.34 -6.51
N PRO A 136 -6.29 -16.35 -5.84
CA PRO A 136 -7.02 -15.27 -5.19
C PRO A 136 -7.76 -14.39 -6.22
N ARG A 137 -8.92 -13.89 -5.84
CA ARG A 137 -9.74 -12.98 -6.65
C ARG A 137 -10.10 -11.74 -5.86
N TRP A 138 -10.08 -10.59 -6.53
CA TRP A 138 -10.45 -9.30 -5.94
C TRP A 138 -11.50 -8.59 -6.78
N SER A 139 -12.31 -7.79 -6.13
CA SER A 139 -13.10 -6.73 -6.76
C SER A 139 -12.38 -5.41 -6.55
N LEU A 140 -12.18 -4.66 -7.63
CA LEU A 140 -11.53 -3.35 -7.60
C LEU A 140 -12.48 -2.32 -8.18
N ASP A 141 -12.72 -1.26 -7.45
CA ASP A 141 -13.53 -0.13 -7.84
C ASP A 141 -12.67 1.13 -7.85
N LEU A 142 -12.42 1.69 -9.03
CA LEU A 142 -11.73 2.97 -9.19
C LEU A 142 -12.75 4.09 -9.00
N PHE A 143 -12.74 4.73 -7.83
CA PHE A 143 -13.71 5.76 -7.51
C PHE A 143 -13.16 7.20 -7.60
N GLN A 144 -11.87 7.36 -7.87
CA GLN A 144 -11.25 8.64 -8.16
C GLN A 144 -10.07 8.46 -9.13
N LEU A 145 -10.10 9.25 -10.19
CA LEU A 145 -9.04 9.39 -11.18
C LEU A 145 -8.78 10.87 -11.41
N TRP A 146 -7.53 11.30 -11.34
CA TRP A 146 -7.09 12.66 -11.63
C TRP A 146 -6.25 12.71 -12.90
#